data_06e6cbb7e0d40d9429291f0a0cbf8e38
#
_entry.id   06e6cbb7e0d40d9429291f0a0cbf8e38
#
_cell.length_a   1.000
_cell.length_b   1.000
_cell.length_c   1.000
_cell.angle_alpha   90.00
_cell.angle_beta   90.00
_cell.angle_gamma   90.00
#
_symmetry.space_group_name_H-M   'P 1'
#
loop_
_entity.id
_entity.type
_entity.pdbx_description
1 polymer ?
#
loop_
_entity_poly.entity_id
_entity_poly.type
_entity_poly.pdbx_seq_one_letter_code
_entity_poly.pdbx_strand_id
1 'polypeptide(L)'
;MRLKGEKAEICYEETKEFFKKRACKYNPENPYSVTMYQDEHKELVTERNRKEIEILYPWLGIGKSSRILDVACGIGRWADAVQEDIDLYYGIDFCSELVDIANKRNKRPNFHFFSCDLDHVAREMNGHKFNLVLMIGIIVYINDVELNGVLNSIESLCEEHATVCVREPIASDQRLTLKRYYSEELKDDYNAIYRSKEELIGAFETTFLAKGFHIAEERALFEEADLNNRKETHQHYFILKR
;
A
#
# COMPACT_ATOMS: atom_id res chain seq x y z
N MET A 1 21.74 3.14 -6.43
CA MET A 1 21.85 4.56 -6.84
C MET A 1 20.74 5.36 -6.21
N ARG A 2 20.92 6.68 -6.11
CA ARG A 2 19.98 7.61 -5.51
C ARG A 2 19.81 8.81 -6.45
N LEU A 3 18.64 8.92 -7.09
CA LEU A 3 18.36 9.86 -8.16
C LEU A 3 17.31 10.87 -7.67
N LYS A 4 17.66 12.18 -7.68
CA LYS A 4 16.78 13.26 -7.26
C LYS A 4 16.30 14.03 -8.47
N GLY A 5 14.98 14.31 -8.53
CA GLY A 5 14.35 15.06 -9.63
C GLY A 5 14.28 14.30 -10.95
N GLU A 6 14.83 13.12 -11.04
CA GLU A 6 14.90 12.33 -12.27
C GLU A 6 13.85 11.21 -12.29
N LYS A 7 13.23 11.00 -13.45
CA LYS A 7 12.39 9.82 -13.69
C LYS A 7 13.26 8.64 -14.04
N ALA A 8 13.19 7.58 -13.26
CA ALA A 8 13.91 6.35 -13.50
C ALA A 8 13.03 5.15 -13.11
N GLU A 9 13.14 4.09 -13.87
CA GLU A 9 12.43 2.84 -13.62
C GLU A 9 13.20 1.97 -12.63
N ILE A 10 12.45 1.25 -11.79
CA ILE A 10 12.94 0.20 -10.90
C ILE A 10 12.73 -1.17 -11.54
N CYS A 11 13.51 -2.15 -11.10
CA CYS A 11 13.42 -3.53 -11.58
C CYS A 11 12.43 -4.32 -10.73
N TYR A 12 11.39 -4.86 -11.34
CA TYR A 12 10.34 -5.62 -10.64
C TYR A 12 10.85 -6.96 -10.10
N GLU A 13 11.73 -7.64 -10.82
CA GLU A 13 12.34 -8.90 -10.38
C GLU A 13 13.14 -8.71 -9.09
N GLU A 14 13.90 -7.61 -9.01
CA GLU A 14 14.64 -7.26 -7.79
C GLU A 14 13.72 -6.90 -6.64
N THR A 15 12.63 -6.20 -6.93
CA THR A 15 11.61 -5.87 -5.94
C THR A 15 10.90 -7.14 -5.44
N LYS A 16 10.57 -8.09 -6.34
CA LYS A 16 10.02 -9.40 -5.97
C LYS A 16 10.98 -10.18 -5.07
N GLU A 17 12.24 -10.25 -5.43
CA GLU A 17 13.26 -10.94 -4.63
C GLU A 17 13.44 -10.29 -3.25
N PHE A 18 13.43 -8.97 -3.18
CA PHE A 18 13.46 -8.25 -1.91
C PHE A 18 12.30 -8.66 -0.99
N PHE A 19 11.06 -8.67 -1.48
CA PHE A 19 9.90 -9.05 -0.66
C PHE A 19 9.88 -10.52 -0.26
N LYS A 20 10.40 -11.44 -1.11
CA LYS A 20 10.61 -12.85 -0.72
C LYS A 20 11.58 -12.97 0.45
N LYS A 21 12.70 -12.25 0.40
CA LYS A 21 13.64 -12.19 1.53
C LYS A 21 12.99 -11.60 2.78
N ARG A 22 12.13 -10.56 2.62
CA ARG A 22 11.36 -10.00 3.74
C ARG A 22 10.42 -11.03 4.35
N ALA A 23 9.70 -11.80 3.55
CA ALA A 23 8.83 -12.87 4.04
C ALA A 23 9.60 -13.92 4.87
N CYS A 24 10.83 -14.27 4.49
CA CYS A 24 11.69 -15.17 5.27
C CYS A 24 12.10 -14.61 6.64
N LYS A 25 12.01 -13.29 6.83
CA LYS A 25 12.28 -12.63 8.14
C LYS A 25 11.04 -12.52 9.01
N TYR A 26 9.91 -13.12 8.63
CA TYR A 26 8.68 -13.05 9.40
C TYR A 26 8.88 -13.56 10.83
N ASN A 27 8.52 -12.72 11.79
CA ASN A 27 8.56 -13.03 13.21
C ASN A 27 7.18 -12.78 13.83
N PRO A 28 6.50 -13.81 14.38
CA PRO A 28 5.19 -13.64 15.03
C PRO A 28 5.17 -12.63 16.18
N GLU A 29 6.31 -12.39 16.84
CA GLU A 29 6.40 -11.41 17.94
C GLU A 29 6.52 -9.96 17.45
N ASN A 30 6.93 -9.75 16.19
CA ASN A 30 6.99 -8.45 15.52
C ASN A 30 6.53 -8.61 14.06
N PRO A 31 5.26 -9.02 13.83
CA PRO A 31 4.81 -9.48 12.53
C PRO A 31 4.88 -8.40 11.45
N TYR A 32 4.56 -7.17 11.80
CA TYR A 32 4.49 -6.07 10.83
C TYR A 32 5.85 -5.51 10.40
N SER A 33 6.95 -5.93 11.04
CA SER A 33 8.30 -5.52 10.65
C SER A 33 8.60 -5.82 9.18
N VAL A 34 8.09 -6.94 8.65
CA VAL A 34 8.33 -7.36 7.25
C VAL A 34 7.82 -6.34 6.23
N THR A 35 6.75 -5.60 6.53
CA THR A 35 6.17 -4.59 5.64
C THR A 35 6.42 -3.15 6.10
N MET A 36 6.77 -2.93 7.37
CA MET A 36 7.04 -1.60 7.93
C MET A 36 8.55 -1.31 8.10
N TYR A 37 9.40 -2.27 7.77
CA TYR A 37 10.86 -2.15 7.66
C TYR A 37 11.59 -1.71 8.94
N GLN A 38 11.19 -2.25 10.09
CA GLN A 38 11.79 -1.98 11.39
C GLN A 38 12.03 -3.30 12.15
N ASP A 39 13.05 -4.05 11.71
CA ASP A 39 13.29 -5.41 12.22
C ASP A 39 13.72 -5.41 13.68
N GLU A 40 14.49 -4.40 14.10
CA GLU A 40 15.09 -4.30 15.44
C GLU A 40 14.31 -3.37 16.40
N HIS A 41 13.27 -2.66 15.88
CA HIS A 41 12.52 -1.64 16.65
C HIS A 41 11.03 -1.95 16.73
N LYS A 42 10.67 -2.97 17.51
CA LYS A 42 9.29 -3.44 17.66
C LYS A 42 8.32 -2.36 18.14
N GLU A 43 8.76 -1.54 19.10
CA GLU A 43 7.96 -0.46 19.66
C GLU A 43 7.59 0.57 18.59
N LEU A 44 8.54 0.90 17.70
CA LEU A 44 8.33 1.83 16.60
C LEU A 44 7.35 1.25 15.56
N VAL A 45 7.47 -0.04 15.24
CA VAL A 45 6.52 -0.75 14.37
C VAL A 45 5.11 -0.70 14.95
N THR A 46 4.98 -1.02 16.23
CA THR A 46 3.71 -1.04 16.95
C THR A 46 3.06 0.34 16.97
N GLU A 47 3.84 1.37 17.28
CA GLU A 47 3.34 2.75 17.35
C GLU A 47 2.93 3.29 15.98
N ARG A 48 3.75 3.07 14.94
CA ARG A 48 3.40 3.44 13.55
C ARG A 48 2.11 2.76 13.09
N ASN A 49 2.00 1.45 13.34
CA ASN A 49 0.81 0.69 12.98
C ASN A 49 -0.44 1.22 13.71
N ARG A 50 -0.33 1.44 15.01
CA ARG A 50 -1.42 1.96 15.84
C ARG A 50 -1.88 3.33 15.34
N LYS A 51 -0.96 4.29 15.16
CA LYS A 51 -1.27 5.65 14.69
C LYS A 51 -1.84 5.66 13.27
N GLU A 52 -1.29 4.86 12.37
CA GLU A 52 -1.82 4.74 11.01
C GLU A 52 -3.28 4.30 11.01
N ILE A 53 -3.59 3.25 11.78
CA ILE A 53 -4.98 2.75 11.90
C ILE A 53 -5.86 3.83 12.56
N GLU A 54 -5.44 4.43 13.66
CA GLU A 54 -6.19 5.46 14.39
C GLU A 54 -6.56 6.66 13.50
N ILE A 55 -5.64 7.08 12.63
CA ILE A 55 -5.85 8.22 11.72
C ILE A 55 -6.72 7.83 10.52
N LEU A 56 -6.48 6.68 9.89
CA LEU A 56 -7.12 6.32 8.63
C LEU A 56 -8.47 5.63 8.83
N TYR A 57 -8.61 4.79 9.86
CA TYR A 57 -9.80 3.95 10.06
C TYR A 57 -11.13 4.71 10.07
N PRO A 58 -11.24 5.89 10.71
CA PRO A 58 -12.48 6.66 10.72
C PRO A 58 -12.96 7.11 9.32
N TRP A 59 -12.04 7.24 8.38
CA TRP A 59 -12.36 7.64 7.00
C TRP A 59 -12.91 6.50 6.14
N LEU A 60 -12.66 5.24 6.54
CA LEU A 60 -12.94 4.06 5.72
C LEU A 60 -14.42 3.66 5.73
N GLY A 61 -15.18 4.04 6.77
CA GLY A 61 -16.60 3.73 6.86
C GLY A 61 -16.91 2.23 6.89
N ILE A 62 -16.04 1.43 7.52
CA ILE A 62 -16.16 -0.03 7.55
C ILE A 62 -17.43 -0.44 8.32
N GLY A 63 -18.17 -1.38 7.74
CA GLY A 63 -19.41 -1.93 8.31
C GLY A 63 -19.86 -3.19 7.57
N LYS A 64 -21.05 -3.69 7.89
CA LYS A 64 -21.57 -4.99 7.42
C LYS A 64 -21.62 -5.17 5.90
N SER A 65 -21.82 -4.10 5.16
CA SER A 65 -21.85 -4.12 3.69
C SER A 65 -20.48 -3.83 3.05
N SER A 66 -19.43 -3.72 3.84
CA SER A 66 -18.11 -3.42 3.30
C SER A 66 -17.56 -4.60 2.50
N ARG A 67 -17.16 -4.29 1.29
CA ARG A 67 -16.45 -5.15 0.34
C ARG A 67 -15.09 -4.51 0.08
N ILE A 68 -14.07 -5.06 0.71
CA ILE A 68 -12.74 -4.47 0.79
C ILE A 68 -11.79 -5.15 -0.19
N LEU A 69 -11.08 -4.36 -1.00
CA LEU A 69 -9.91 -4.79 -1.76
C LEU A 69 -8.66 -4.15 -1.14
N ASP A 70 -7.77 -4.97 -0.59
CA ASP A 70 -6.47 -4.56 -0.05
C ASP A 70 -5.39 -4.89 -1.08
N VAL A 71 -4.91 -3.86 -1.77
CA VAL A 71 -3.94 -3.97 -2.87
C VAL A 71 -2.54 -3.93 -2.30
N ALA A 72 -1.74 -4.97 -2.56
CA ALA A 72 -0.46 -5.25 -1.94
C ALA A 72 -0.60 -5.43 -0.41
N CYS A 73 -1.48 -6.34 -0.03
CA CYS A 73 -1.87 -6.60 1.36
C CYS A 73 -0.73 -7.13 2.24
N GLY A 74 0.37 -7.57 1.65
CA GLY A 74 1.48 -8.20 2.36
C GLY A 74 1.01 -9.39 3.20
N ILE A 75 1.25 -9.32 4.50
CA ILE A 75 0.85 -10.35 5.47
C ILE A 75 -0.58 -10.15 6.03
N GLY A 76 -1.42 -9.30 5.42
CA GLY A 76 -2.78 -9.03 5.88
C GLY A 76 -2.86 -8.10 7.08
N ARG A 77 -1.96 -7.12 7.18
CA ARG A 77 -1.90 -6.17 8.31
C ARG A 77 -3.20 -5.38 8.49
N TRP A 78 -3.81 -4.89 7.42
CA TRP A 78 -5.07 -4.18 7.46
C TRP A 78 -6.26 -5.10 7.74
N ALA A 79 -6.19 -6.37 7.32
CA ALA A 79 -7.20 -7.36 7.70
C ALA A 79 -7.25 -7.60 9.21
N ASP A 80 -6.10 -7.52 9.91
CA ASP A 80 -6.06 -7.61 11.37
C ASP A 80 -6.74 -6.42 12.05
N ALA A 81 -6.76 -5.25 11.40
CA ALA A 81 -7.38 -4.03 11.94
C ALA A 81 -8.91 -4.02 11.84
N VAL A 82 -9.48 -4.76 10.89
CA VAL A 82 -10.93 -4.84 10.69
C VAL A 82 -11.55 -5.69 11.81
N GLN A 83 -12.31 -5.06 12.69
CA GLN A 83 -12.97 -5.73 13.82
C GLN A 83 -14.43 -6.04 13.53
N GLU A 84 -15.07 -5.33 12.61
CA GLU A 84 -16.48 -5.45 12.25
C GLU A 84 -16.75 -6.73 11.45
N ASP A 85 -17.98 -7.20 11.51
CA ASP A 85 -18.51 -8.12 10.51
C ASP A 85 -18.67 -7.35 9.20
N ILE A 86 -18.03 -7.85 8.14
CA ILE A 86 -18.08 -7.26 6.79
C ILE A 86 -18.57 -8.30 5.78
N ASP A 87 -18.99 -7.85 4.60
CA ASP A 87 -19.40 -8.77 3.52
C ASP A 87 -18.21 -9.55 2.96
N LEU A 88 -17.14 -8.85 2.56
CA LEU A 88 -16.02 -9.46 1.85
C LEU A 88 -14.71 -8.71 2.09
N TYR A 89 -13.62 -9.45 2.25
CA TYR A 89 -12.24 -8.93 2.22
C TYR A 89 -11.40 -9.72 1.21
N TYR A 90 -10.88 -9.03 0.21
CA TYR A 90 -9.90 -9.57 -0.71
C TYR A 90 -8.57 -8.85 -0.52
N GLY A 91 -7.54 -9.60 -0.13
CA GLY A 91 -6.16 -9.14 -0.07
C GLY A 91 -5.36 -9.74 -1.22
N ILE A 92 -4.70 -8.91 -1.99
CA ILE A 92 -3.83 -9.34 -3.08
C ILE A 92 -2.41 -8.85 -2.86
N ASP A 93 -1.44 -9.69 -3.19
CA ASP A 93 -0.02 -9.33 -3.21
C ASP A 93 0.68 -10.15 -4.29
N PHE A 94 1.72 -9.61 -4.93
CA PHE A 94 2.50 -10.36 -5.92
C PHE A 94 3.41 -11.41 -5.27
N CYS A 95 3.75 -11.25 -3.99
CA CYS A 95 4.63 -12.14 -3.24
C CYS A 95 3.82 -13.26 -2.57
N SER A 96 3.84 -14.45 -3.17
CA SER A 96 3.11 -15.63 -2.65
C SER A 96 3.49 -15.98 -1.21
N GLU A 97 4.74 -15.78 -0.83
CA GLU A 97 5.23 -16.07 0.52
C GLU A 97 4.59 -15.15 1.57
N LEU A 98 4.33 -13.87 1.24
CA LEU A 98 3.57 -12.96 2.12
C LEU A 98 2.10 -13.35 2.19
N VAL A 99 1.50 -13.73 1.06
CA VAL A 99 0.12 -14.22 0.98
C VAL A 99 -0.07 -15.48 1.82
N ASP A 100 0.88 -16.40 1.81
CA ASP A 100 0.85 -17.60 2.65
C ASP A 100 0.83 -17.26 4.15
N ILE A 101 1.57 -16.21 4.55
CA ILE A 101 1.54 -15.70 5.91
C ILE A 101 0.17 -15.09 6.22
N ALA A 102 -0.39 -14.27 5.33
CA ALA A 102 -1.72 -13.66 5.48
C ALA A 102 -2.81 -14.73 5.67
N ASN A 103 -2.80 -15.78 4.85
CA ASN A 103 -3.72 -16.92 4.94
C ASN A 103 -3.56 -17.74 6.25
N LYS A 104 -2.35 -17.82 6.80
CA LYS A 104 -2.12 -18.48 8.09
C LYS A 104 -2.63 -17.64 9.26
N ARG A 105 -2.50 -16.30 9.16
CA ARG A 105 -2.88 -15.37 10.22
C ARG A 105 -4.37 -15.14 10.30
N ASN A 106 -5.06 -15.03 9.16
CA ASN A 106 -6.49 -14.74 9.12
C ASN A 106 -7.28 -15.97 8.65
N LYS A 107 -8.25 -16.40 9.46
CA LYS A 107 -9.08 -17.57 9.22
C LYS A 107 -10.57 -17.25 9.08
N ARG A 108 -10.93 -15.97 8.98
CA ARG A 108 -12.33 -15.57 8.78
C ARG A 108 -12.80 -16.06 7.41
N PRO A 109 -14.01 -16.66 7.30
CA PRO A 109 -14.44 -17.36 6.08
C PRO A 109 -14.69 -16.42 4.89
N ASN A 110 -14.91 -15.13 5.14
CA ASN A 110 -15.13 -14.09 4.14
C ASN A 110 -13.88 -13.24 3.83
N PHE A 111 -12.71 -13.69 4.33
CA PHE A 111 -11.42 -13.06 4.06
C PHE A 111 -10.59 -13.98 3.17
N HIS A 112 -10.19 -13.49 2.01
CA HIS A 112 -9.48 -14.26 1.00
C HIS A 112 -8.20 -13.55 0.61
N PHE A 113 -7.08 -14.26 0.64
CA PHE A 113 -5.78 -13.74 0.24
C PHE A 113 -5.21 -14.60 -0.88
N PHE A 114 -4.76 -13.96 -1.95
CA PHE A 114 -4.19 -14.68 -3.09
C PHE A 114 -3.10 -13.87 -3.80
N SER A 115 -2.17 -14.60 -4.42
CA SER A 115 -1.09 -13.98 -5.17
C SER A 115 -1.60 -13.49 -6.51
N CYS A 116 -1.36 -12.19 -6.78
CA CYS A 116 -1.78 -11.53 -8.01
C CYS A 116 -0.83 -10.40 -8.37
N ASP A 117 -0.36 -10.36 -9.61
CA ASP A 117 0.34 -9.19 -10.16
C ASP A 117 -0.70 -8.12 -10.54
N LEU A 118 -0.34 -6.83 -10.37
CA LEU A 118 -1.28 -5.71 -10.53
C LEU A 118 -1.84 -5.54 -11.95
N ASP A 119 -1.11 -5.95 -12.97
CA ASP A 119 -1.56 -5.95 -14.36
C ASP A 119 -2.69 -6.96 -14.64
N HIS A 120 -2.86 -7.94 -13.75
CA HIS A 120 -3.89 -8.96 -13.84
C HIS A 120 -5.07 -8.74 -12.87
N VAL A 121 -5.01 -7.73 -11.98
CA VAL A 121 -5.98 -7.58 -10.89
C VAL A 121 -7.44 -7.54 -11.37
N ALA A 122 -7.74 -6.77 -12.41
CA ALA A 122 -9.12 -6.65 -12.90
C ALA A 122 -9.68 -7.99 -13.43
N ARG A 123 -8.83 -8.81 -14.02
CA ARG A 123 -9.23 -10.15 -14.52
C ARG A 123 -9.41 -11.13 -13.36
N GLU A 124 -8.49 -11.14 -12.41
CA GLU A 124 -8.50 -12.08 -11.27
C GLU A 124 -9.68 -11.80 -10.32
N MET A 125 -10.17 -10.56 -10.25
CA MET A 125 -11.35 -10.22 -9.44
C MET A 125 -12.66 -10.77 -10.00
N ASN A 126 -12.67 -11.29 -11.25
CA ASN A 126 -13.78 -12.05 -11.83
C ASN A 126 -15.17 -11.41 -11.63
N GLY A 127 -15.28 -10.10 -11.87
CA GLY A 127 -16.52 -9.33 -11.73
C GLY A 127 -16.87 -8.87 -10.32
N HIS A 128 -16.08 -9.21 -9.30
CA HIS A 128 -16.23 -8.60 -7.98
C HIS A 128 -16.00 -7.10 -8.04
N LYS A 129 -16.83 -6.36 -7.30
CA LYS A 129 -16.68 -4.92 -7.08
C LYS A 129 -16.53 -4.63 -5.60
N PHE A 130 -15.92 -3.49 -5.29
CA PHE A 130 -15.53 -3.12 -3.94
C PHE A 130 -15.96 -1.68 -3.64
N ASN A 131 -16.53 -1.47 -2.47
CA ASN A 131 -16.87 -0.12 -1.98
C ASN A 131 -15.77 0.48 -1.09
N LEU A 132 -14.73 -0.30 -0.79
CA LEU A 132 -13.52 0.18 -0.12
C LEU A 132 -12.29 -0.44 -0.76
N VAL A 133 -11.34 0.40 -1.18
CA VAL A 133 -10.04 -0.03 -1.71
C VAL A 133 -8.94 0.56 -0.84
N LEU A 134 -8.01 -0.27 -0.41
CA LEU A 134 -6.82 0.11 0.32
C LEU A 134 -5.60 -0.02 -0.59
N MET A 135 -4.81 1.04 -0.69
CA MET A 135 -3.53 1.10 -1.41
C MET A 135 -2.48 1.66 -0.44
N ILE A 136 -1.85 0.80 0.32
CA ILE A 136 -1.03 1.20 1.46
C ILE A 136 0.45 0.91 1.20
N GLY A 137 1.16 1.90 0.64
CA GLY A 137 2.60 1.81 0.37
C GLY A 137 2.94 0.94 -0.85
N ILE A 138 2.11 0.97 -1.89
CA ILE A 138 2.31 0.21 -3.12
C ILE A 138 2.80 1.06 -4.29
N ILE A 139 2.33 2.31 -4.41
CA ILE A 139 2.62 3.15 -5.58
C ILE A 139 4.12 3.43 -5.73
N VAL A 140 4.86 3.43 -4.65
CA VAL A 140 6.35 3.55 -4.67
C VAL A 140 7.06 2.44 -5.45
N TYR A 141 6.38 1.31 -5.71
CA TYR A 141 6.93 0.16 -6.43
C TYR A 141 6.40 0.03 -7.85
N ILE A 142 5.63 1.01 -8.34
CA ILE A 142 5.07 1.01 -9.69
C ILE A 142 5.82 2.02 -10.54
N ASN A 143 6.35 1.60 -11.69
CA ASN A 143 6.99 2.50 -12.64
C ASN A 143 5.99 3.48 -13.26
N ASP A 144 6.46 4.64 -13.74
CA ASP A 144 5.57 5.68 -14.26
C ASP A 144 4.78 5.22 -15.49
N VAL A 145 5.38 4.37 -16.31
CA VAL A 145 4.77 3.88 -17.55
C VAL A 145 3.54 2.99 -17.29
N GLU A 146 3.51 2.27 -16.16
CA GLU A 146 2.39 1.40 -15.78
C GLU A 146 1.39 2.08 -14.82
N LEU A 147 1.79 3.16 -14.13
CA LEU A 147 1.02 3.71 -13.02
C LEU A 147 -0.44 4.01 -13.38
N ASN A 148 -0.67 4.73 -14.47
CA ASN A 148 -2.04 5.08 -14.87
C ASN A 148 -2.86 3.84 -15.28
N GLY A 149 -2.22 2.85 -15.90
CA GLY A 149 -2.86 1.57 -16.24
C GLY A 149 -3.32 0.81 -15.00
N VAL A 150 -2.45 0.72 -13.99
CA VAL A 150 -2.76 0.09 -12.70
C VAL A 150 -3.87 0.82 -11.98
N LEU A 151 -3.79 2.16 -11.86
CA LEU A 151 -4.83 2.95 -11.18
C LEU A 151 -6.19 2.83 -11.88
N ASN A 152 -6.24 2.83 -13.22
CA ASN A 152 -7.47 2.61 -13.97
C ASN A 152 -8.03 1.19 -13.78
N SER A 153 -7.16 0.17 -13.71
CA SER A 153 -7.58 -1.21 -13.43
C SER A 153 -8.22 -1.32 -12.05
N ILE A 154 -7.63 -0.68 -11.03
CA ILE A 154 -8.18 -0.64 -9.68
C ILE A 154 -9.48 0.17 -9.63
N GLU A 155 -9.55 1.34 -10.30
CA GLU A 155 -10.77 2.14 -10.39
C GLU A 155 -11.93 1.33 -10.99
N SER A 156 -11.65 0.53 -12.03
CA SER A 156 -12.65 -0.31 -12.67
C SER A 156 -13.27 -1.36 -11.74
N LEU A 157 -12.64 -1.65 -10.61
CA LEU A 157 -13.15 -2.57 -9.58
C LEU A 157 -13.98 -1.86 -8.50
N CYS A 158 -14.01 -0.52 -8.49
CA CYS A 158 -14.81 0.23 -7.54
C CYS A 158 -16.31 0.16 -7.86
N GLU A 159 -17.12 0.12 -6.81
CA GLU A 159 -18.56 0.32 -6.89
C GLU A 159 -18.89 1.79 -7.24
N GLU A 160 -20.15 2.08 -7.58
CA GLU A 160 -20.62 3.45 -7.86
C GLU A 160 -20.35 4.39 -6.68
N HIS A 161 -20.56 3.91 -5.45
CA HIS A 161 -20.20 4.59 -4.22
C HIS A 161 -19.04 3.86 -3.58
N ALA A 162 -17.85 4.43 -3.69
CA ALA A 162 -16.63 3.80 -3.19
C ALA A 162 -15.70 4.81 -2.50
N THR A 163 -14.94 4.30 -1.54
CA THR A 163 -13.81 4.99 -0.91
C THR A 163 -12.52 4.31 -1.34
N VAL A 164 -11.53 5.08 -1.79
CA VAL A 164 -10.16 4.61 -2.02
C VAL A 164 -9.24 5.31 -1.04
N CYS A 165 -8.59 4.56 -0.17
CA CYS A 165 -7.58 5.05 0.76
C CYS A 165 -6.20 4.76 0.18
N VAL A 166 -5.48 5.81 -0.18
CA VAL A 166 -4.10 5.73 -0.62
C VAL A 166 -3.21 6.28 0.49
N ARG A 167 -2.26 5.49 0.99
CA ARG A 167 -1.23 5.94 1.92
C ARG A 167 0.15 5.60 1.35
N GLU A 168 0.94 6.61 1.07
CA GLU A 168 2.24 6.48 0.41
C GLU A 168 3.33 7.28 1.12
N PRO A 169 4.55 6.78 1.19
CA PRO A 169 5.68 7.65 1.46
C PRO A 169 5.95 8.52 0.22
N ILE A 170 5.86 9.83 0.36
CA ILE A 170 6.11 10.79 -0.71
C ILE A 170 7.40 11.58 -0.45
N ALA A 171 7.98 12.13 -1.50
CA ALA A 171 9.13 13.02 -1.40
C ALA A 171 8.73 14.36 -0.77
N SER A 172 9.53 14.85 0.17
CA SER A 172 9.25 16.12 0.88
C SER A 172 9.62 17.36 0.06
N ASP A 173 10.50 17.23 -0.94
CA ASP A 173 10.93 18.32 -1.81
C ASP A 173 10.74 17.90 -3.28
N GLN A 174 11.69 17.20 -3.84
CA GLN A 174 11.63 16.72 -5.22
C GLN A 174 11.62 15.19 -5.23
N ARG A 175 11.05 14.61 -6.28
CA ARG A 175 11.06 13.16 -6.53
C ARG A 175 12.40 12.53 -6.15
N LEU A 176 12.34 11.39 -5.49
CA LEU A 176 13.51 10.59 -5.14
C LEU A 176 13.31 9.16 -5.63
N THR A 177 14.17 8.69 -6.53
CA THR A 177 14.20 7.27 -6.93
C THR A 177 15.41 6.59 -6.32
N LEU A 178 15.16 5.52 -5.58
CA LEU A 178 16.17 4.59 -5.10
C LEU A 178 16.22 3.39 -6.05
N LYS A 179 17.38 3.13 -6.63
CA LYS A 179 17.59 2.00 -7.55
C LYS A 179 18.82 1.22 -7.12
N ARG A 180 18.62 -0.04 -6.68
CA ARG A 180 19.67 -0.85 -6.05
C ARG A 180 20.44 -0.03 -5.00
N TYR A 181 19.69 0.58 -4.11
CA TYR A 181 20.26 1.40 -3.05
C TYR A 181 20.37 0.53 -1.80
N TYR A 182 21.60 0.26 -1.36
CA TYR A 182 21.81 -0.49 -0.13
C TYR A 182 21.27 0.29 1.06
N SER A 183 20.37 -0.34 1.80
CA SER A 183 19.81 0.19 3.04
C SER A 183 20.48 -0.48 4.23
N GLU A 184 21.20 0.29 5.03
CA GLU A 184 21.83 -0.21 6.27
C GLU A 184 20.80 -0.79 7.24
N GLU A 185 19.61 -0.19 7.30
CA GLU A 185 18.51 -0.62 8.14
C GLU A 185 17.95 -1.98 7.70
N LEU A 186 17.74 -2.17 6.39
CA LEU A 186 17.18 -3.39 5.83
C LEU A 186 18.23 -4.47 5.58
N LYS A 187 19.51 -4.07 5.56
CA LYS A 187 20.67 -4.92 5.21
C LYS A 187 20.45 -5.62 3.85
N ASP A 188 19.89 -4.88 2.89
CA ASP A 188 19.61 -5.35 1.53
C ASP A 188 19.51 -4.17 0.54
N ASP A 189 19.60 -4.48 -0.75
CA ASP A 189 19.35 -3.53 -1.82
C ASP A 189 17.85 -3.24 -1.94
N TYR A 190 17.53 -1.96 -2.06
CA TYR A 190 16.16 -1.47 -2.04
C TYR A 190 15.85 -0.61 -3.27
N ASN A 191 14.68 -0.83 -3.85
CA ASN A 191 14.14 -0.07 -4.97
C ASN A 191 12.85 0.65 -4.53
N ALA A 192 12.73 1.95 -4.82
CA ALA A 192 11.49 2.70 -4.59
C ALA A 192 11.47 4.01 -5.38
N ILE A 193 10.29 4.44 -5.76
CA ILE A 193 10.02 5.71 -6.43
C ILE A 193 9.17 6.58 -5.51
N TYR A 194 9.80 7.47 -4.77
CA TYR A 194 9.10 8.46 -3.95
C TYR A 194 8.72 9.65 -4.82
N ARG A 195 7.45 9.69 -5.24
CA ARG A 195 6.88 10.79 -6.02
C ARG A 195 6.57 11.99 -5.14
N SER A 196 6.49 13.17 -5.70
CA SER A 196 5.93 14.33 -4.99
C SER A 196 4.41 14.18 -4.84
N LYS A 197 3.82 15.00 -3.97
CA LYS A 197 2.36 15.05 -3.81
C LYS A 197 1.67 15.42 -5.13
N GLU A 198 2.22 16.39 -5.83
CA GLU A 198 1.71 16.90 -7.11
C GLU A 198 1.74 15.81 -8.20
N GLU A 199 2.77 14.98 -8.24
CA GLU A 199 2.86 13.86 -9.18
C GLU A 199 1.76 12.82 -8.91
N LEU A 200 1.46 12.51 -7.64
CA LEU A 200 0.38 11.60 -7.30
C LEU A 200 -1.00 12.20 -7.62
N ILE A 201 -1.24 13.47 -7.28
CA ILE A 201 -2.48 14.17 -7.62
C ILE A 201 -2.68 14.17 -9.14
N GLY A 202 -1.64 14.48 -9.94
CA GLY A 202 -1.72 14.43 -11.41
C GLY A 202 -2.06 13.04 -11.96
N ALA A 203 -1.57 11.96 -11.30
CA ALA A 203 -1.97 10.60 -11.65
C ALA A 203 -3.46 10.33 -11.28
N PHE A 204 -3.92 10.82 -10.13
CA PHE A 204 -5.34 10.69 -9.75
C PHE A 204 -6.27 11.50 -10.64
N GLU A 205 -5.87 12.70 -11.09
CA GLU A 205 -6.65 13.53 -12.04
C GLU A 205 -6.95 12.79 -13.33
N THR A 206 -6.00 12.02 -13.84
CA THR A 206 -6.15 11.28 -15.10
C THR A 206 -6.80 9.89 -14.92
N THR A 207 -7.06 9.47 -13.71
CA THR A 207 -7.61 8.14 -13.39
C THR A 207 -8.88 8.27 -12.54
N PHE A 208 -8.80 8.21 -11.22
CA PHE A 208 -9.94 8.23 -10.30
C PHE A 208 -10.81 9.49 -10.44
N LEU A 209 -10.19 10.70 -10.48
CA LEU A 209 -10.94 11.95 -10.54
C LEU A 209 -11.68 12.09 -11.88
N ALA A 210 -11.05 11.66 -12.99
CA ALA A 210 -11.69 11.61 -14.31
C ALA A 210 -12.92 10.68 -14.35
N LYS A 211 -13.07 9.80 -13.34
CA LYS A 211 -14.19 8.83 -13.21
C LYS A 211 -15.17 9.21 -12.08
N GLY A 212 -15.14 10.47 -11.64
CA GLY A 212 -16.09 11.03 -10.70
C GLY A 212 -15.70 10.94 -9.22
N PHE A 213 -14.51 10.44 -8.91
CA PHE A 213 -13.97 10.57 -7.56
C PHE A 213 -13.55 12.01 -7.28
N HIS A 214 -13.50 12.38 -6.01
CA HIS A 214 -12.90 13.61 -5.51
C HIS A 214 -12.01 13.31 -4.32
N ILE A 215 -11.03 14.16 -4.06
CA ILE A 215 -10.18 14.07 -2.87
C ILE A 215 -10.98 14.64 -1.70
N ALA A 216 -11.46 13.75 -0.82
CA ALA A 216 -12.24 14.13 0.37
C ALA A 216 -11.34 14.58 1.52
N GLU A 217 -10.13 14.03 1.59
CA GLU A 217 -9.11 14.39 2.58
C GLU A 217 -7.71 14.09 2.04
N GLU A 218 -6.73 14.92 2.39
CA GLU A 218 -5.32 14.63 2.14
C GLU A 218 -4.44 15.37 3.14
N ARG A 219 -3.48 14.68 3.75
CA ARG A 219 -2.47 15.28 4.64
C ARG A 219 -1.30 14.35 4.92
N ALA A 220 -0.27 14.88 5.57
CA ALA A 220 0.77 14.06 6.18
C ALA A 220 0.16 13.12 7.23
N LEU A 221 0.58 11.84 7.22
CA LEU A 221 0.06 10.84 8.15
C LEU A 221 0.61 11.07 9.57
N PHE A 222 1.89 11.41 9.69
CA PHE A 222 2.55 11.63 10.97
C PHE A 222 3.07 13.07 11.06
N GLU A 223 2.71 13.74 12.13
CA GLU A 223 3.27 15.06 12.45
C GLU A 223 4.69 14.93 13.02
N GLU A 224 4.96 13.82 13.75
CA GLU A 224 6.25 13.56 14.36
C GLU A 224 7.26 13.04 13.32
N ALA A 225 8.40 13.73 13.23
CA ALA A 225 9.46 13.38 12.28
C ALA A 225 10.03 11.96 12.51
N ASP A 226 10.07 11.50 13.76
CA ASP A 226 10.66 10.22 14.15
C ASP A 226 9.82 9.02 13.69
N LEU A 227 8.55 9.25 13.34
CA LEU A 227 7.68 8.23 12.76
C LEU A 227 7.89 8.06 11.25
N ASN A 228 8.60 8.96 10.59
CA ASN A 228 8.96 8.82 9.19
C ASN A 228 10.29 8.06 9.03
N ASN A 229 10.40 7.26 7.98
CA ASN A 229 11.60 6.42 7.76
C ASN A 229 12.81 7.22 7.29
N ARG A 230 12.63 8.39 6.69
CA ARG A 230 13.68 9.21 6.09
C ARG A 230 13.35 10.69 6.22
N LYS A 231 14.38 11.53 6.31
CA LYS A 231 14.21 13.00 6.34
C LYS A 231 13.70 13.60 5.03
N GLU A 232 13.90 12.90 3.91
CA GLU A 232 13.56 13.37 2.56
C GLU A 232 12.21 12.86 2.08
N THR A 233 11.55 12.02 2.90
CA THR A 233 10.23 11.47 2.61
C THR A 233 9.38 11.50 3.87
N HIS A 234 8.08 11.67 3.69
CA HIS A 234 7.12 11.53 4.78
C HIS A 234 5.93 10.68 4.33
N GLN A 235 5.27 10.04 5.29
CA GLN A 235 4.04 9.31 5.02
C GLN A 235 2.92 10.31 4.77
N HIS A 236 2.19 10.12 3.68
CA HIS A 236 1.07 10.96 3.27
C HIS A 236 -0.12 10.09 2.89
N TYR A 237 -1.33 10.59 3.08
CA TYR A 237 -2.51 9.85 2.66
C TYR A 237 -3.50 10.70 1.90
N PHE A 238 -4.28 10.02 1.06
CA PHE A 238 -5.39 10.57 0.29
C PHE A 238 -6.61 9.69 0.49
N ILE A 239 -7.74 10.31 0.77
CA ILE A 239 -9.05 9.64 0.78
C ILE A 239 -9.81 10.13 -0.44
N LEU A 240 -10.00 9.23 -1.39
CA LEU A 240 -10.79 9.51 -2.59
C LEU A 240 -12.19 8.93 -2.40
N LYS A 241 -13.24 9.69 -2.74
CA LYS A 241 -14.64 9.24 -2.63
C LYS A 241 -15.41 9.54 -3.90
N ARG A 242 -16.30 8.59 -4.24
CA ARG A 242 -17.28 8.74 -5.31
C ARG A 242 -18.66 8.37 -4.79
#